data_3a4b3619cca0cffeaaf8f87f2af9c4ef
#
_entry.id   3a4b3619cca0cffeaaf8f87f2af9c4ef
#
_cell.length_a   1.000
_cell.length_b   1.000
_cell.length_c   1.000
_cell.angle_alpha   90.00
_cell.angle_beta   90.00
_cell.angle_gamma   90.00
#
_symmetry.space_group_name_H-M   'P 1'
#
loop_
_entity.id
_entity.type
_entity.pdbx_description
1 polymer ?
#
loop_
_entity_poly.entity_id
_entity_poly.type
_entity_poly.pdbx_seq_one_letter_code
_entity_poly.pdbx_strand_id
1 'polypeptide(L)'
;DPSGTYRVGQRVATAMGGMQFDRPGSYAEEVSVLRGNVIDLDGTTLAWEELAALPESYLTVWGALTKSLGIARGQTLLVRGATSSVGLAAVAYGKALGAHVIATTRSSQNAARLREVGADEVVVDDGGVSEHVRRSFPEGIDAVLEIVGASVVRDSIKALKPFGAVSMIGLLGGPPVLEQFNLAQDLPGAARLNFFPSQLLGSPALPLADTPLKWVAERIADGRIKSLRAQTFDFGDVPRAHALIESNRALGKLVVRF
;
A
#
# COMPACT_ATOMS: atom_id res chain seq x y z
N ASP A 1 3.94 -11.24 -27.61
CA ASP A 1 4.88 -12.04 -26.82
C ASP A 1 5.47 -13.18 -27.66
N PRO A 2 6.78 -13.14 -28.00
CA PRO A 2 7.42 -14.16 -28.81
C PRO A 2 7.47 -15.56 -28.16
N SER A 3 7.33 -15.64 -26.83
CA SER A 3 7.35 -16.94 -26.11
C SER A 3 6.01 -17.69 -26.17
N GLY A 4 4.94 -17.03 -26.61
CA GLY A 4 3.59 -17.59 -26.62
C GLY A 4 2.95 -17.77 -25.24
N THR A 5 3.56 -17.23 -24.18
CA THR A 5 3.02 -17.30 -22.80
C THR A 5 1.73 -16.49 -22.66
N TYR A 6 1.66 -15.33 -23.32
CA TYR A 6 0.51 -14.45 -23.33
C TYR A 6 -0.06 -14.32 -24.73
N ARG A 7 -1.38 -14.31 -24.86
CA ARG A 7 -2.10 -14.17 -26.14
C ARG A 7 -2.53 -12.72 -26.38
N VAL A 8 -2.66 -12.37 -27.64
CA VAL A 8 -3.27 -11.07 -28.02
C VAL A 8 -4.69 -11.00 -27.46
N GLY A 9 -5.02 -9.86 -26.87
CA GLY A 9 -6.32 -9.63 -26.23
C GLY A 9 -6.42 -10.13 -24.79
N GLN A 10 -5.40 -10.80 -24.24
CA GLN A 10 -5.38 -11.20 -22.85
C GLN A 10 -5.30 -9.98 -21.91
N ARG A 11 -6.11 -9.98 -20.87
CA ARG A 11 -6.07 -8.91 -19.86
C ARG A 11 -4.86 -9.10 -18.95
N VAL A 12 -4.01 -8.10 -18.91
CA VAL A 12 -2.78 -8.12 -18.10
C VAL A 12 -2.59 -6.79 -17.37
N ALA A 13 -1.82 -6.82 -16.30
CA ALA A 13 -1.27 -5.63 -15.66
C ALA A 13 0.25 -5.71 -15.58
N THR A 14 0.90 -4.59 -15.42
CA THR A 14 2.34 -4.49 -15.18
C THR A 14 2.64 -3.35 -14.23
N ALA A 15 3.77 -3.45 -13.55
CA ALA A 15 4.36 -2.39 -12.75
C ALA A 15 5.83 -2.69 -12.54
N MET A 16 6.62 -1.71 -12.11
CA MET A 16 8.02 -1.90 -11.75
C MET A 16 8.89 -2.37 -12.94
N GLY A 17 9.89 -3.24 -12.70
CA GLY A 17 10.73 -3.83 -13.74
C GLY A 17 11.58 -2.83 -14.51
N GLY A 18 12.00 -1.75 -13.89
CA GLY A 18 12.78 -0.67 -14.49
C GLY A 18 11.95 0.35 -15.27
N MET A 19 10.61 0.24 -15.32
CA MET A 19 9.75 1.27 -15.92
C MET A 19 10.02 2.63 -15.26
N GLN A 20 10.13 3.67 -16.06
CA GLN A 20 10.43 5.06 -15.66
C GLN A 20 11.90 5.29 -15.24
N PHE A 21 12.71 4.25 -15.10
CA PHE A 21 14.14 4.33 -14.78
C PHE A 21 14.99 3.86 -15.96
N ASP A 22 15.03 2.56 -16.20
CA ASP A 22 15.83 1.95 -17.28
C ASP A 22 15.01 1.77 -18.58
N ARG A 23 13.70 2.00 -18.51
CA ARG A 23 12.72 1.80 -19.58
C ARG A 23 11.72 2.94 -19.61
N PRO A 24 11.05 3.19 -20.76
CA PRO A 24 9.92 4.11 -20.82
C PRO A 24 8.86 3.79 -19.76
N GLY A 25 8.18 4.83 -19.27
CA GLY A 25 7.09 4.70 -18.33
C GLY A 25 5.76 4.34 -18.99
N SER A 26 4.68 4.41 -18.21
CA SER A 26 3.32 4.01 -18.63
C SER A 26 2.50 5.14 -19.27
N TYR A 27 3.04 6.33 -19.47
CA TYR A 27 2.35 7.40 -20.21
C TYR A 27 2.50 7.18 -21.70
N ALA A 28 1.89 6.10 -22.20
CA ALA A 28 1.94 5.68 -23.59
C ALA A 28 0.78 4.72 -23.88
N GLU A 29 0.30 4.72 -25.11
CA GLU A 29 -0.71 3.77 -25.60
C GLU A 29 -0.20 2.33 -25.58
N GLU A 30 1.13 2.15 -25.78
CA GLU A 30 1.80 0.86 -25.78
C GLU A 30 3.10 0.93 -24.98
N VAL A 31 3.40 -0.14 -24.25
CA VAL A 31 4.64 -0.27 -23.48
C VAL A 31 5.28 -1.64 -23.72
N SER A 32 6.62 -1.66 -23.77
CA SER A 32 7.39 -2.90 -23.77
C SER A 32 7.87 -3.21 -22.37
N VAL A 33 7.51 -4.38 -21.85
CA VAL A 33 7.85 -4.79 -20.48
C VAL A 33 8.51 -6.16 -20.46
N LEU A 34 9.25 -6.45 -19.40
CA LEU A 34 9.78 -7.78 -19.17
C LEU A 34 8.63 -8.77 -18.94
N ARG A 35 8.72 -9.97 -19.53
CA ARG A 35 7.72 -11.02 -19.33
C ARG A 35 7.45 -11.33 -17.85
N GLY A 36 8.50 -11.36 -17.02
CA GLY A 36 8.36 -11.57 -15.57
C GLY A 36 7.65 -10.45 -14.83
N ASN A 37 7.41 -9.30 -15.47
CA ASN A 37 6.69 -8.16 -14.92
C ASN A 37 5.25 -8.06 -15.45
N VAL A 38 4.75 -9.09 -16.11
CA VAL A 38 3.35 -9.19 -16.54
C VAL A 38 2.56 -9.99 -15.50
N ILE A 39 1.45 -9.44 -15.06
CA ILE A 39 0.51 -10.07 -14.14
C ILE A 39 -0.73 -10.47 -14.94
N ASP A 40 -1.09 -11.74 -14.91
CA ASP A 40 -2.29 -12.24 -15.56
C ASP A 40 -3.55 -11.79 -14.81
N LEU A 41 -4.43 -11.09 -15.51
CA LEU A 41 -5.76 -10.66 -15.03
C LEU A 41 -6.88 -11.25 -15.91
N ASP A 42 -6.58 -12.22 -16.74
CA ASP A 42 -7.57 -12.83 -17.62
C ASP A 42 -8.73 -13.46 -16.83
N GLY A 43 -9.95 -13.29 -17.34
CA GLY A 43 -11.18 -13.73 -16.68
C GLY A 43 -11.70 -12.78 -15.57
N THR A 44 -11.01 -11.67 -15.27
CA THR A 44 -11.57 -10.66 -14.36
C THR A 44 -12.67 -9.85 -15.05
N THR A 45 -13.69 -9.44 -14.30
CA THR A 45 -14.86 -8.73 -14.83
C THR A 45 -14.84 -7.21 -14.59
N LEU A 46 -13.86 -6.71 -13.85
CA LEU A 46 -13.74 -5.26 -13.58
C LEU A 46 -13.52 -4.45 -14.86
N ALA A 47 -14.03 -3.23 -14.86
CA ALA A 47 -13.70 -2.23 -15.87
C ALA A 47 -12.18 -1.94 -15.88
N TRP A 48 -11.65 -1.50 -17.04
CA TRP A 48 -10.23 -1.21 -17.19
C TRP A 48 -9.72 -0.16 -16.21
N GLU A 49 -10.54 0.87 -15.94
CA GLU A 49 -10.21 1.94 -14.99
C GLU A 49 -10.09 1.43 -13.55
N GLU A 50 -10.88 0.43 -13.19
CA GLU A 50 -10.76 -0.22 -11.88
C GLU A 50 -9.51 -1.09 -11.80
N LEU A 51 -9.21 -1.84 -12.86
CA LEU A 51 -7.99 -2.65 -12.94
C LEU A 51 -6.73 -1.78 -12.92
N ALA A 52 -6.73 -0.65 -13.64
CA ALA A 52 -5.62 0.30 -13.67
C ALA A 52 -5.35 0.97 -12.31
N ALA A 53 -6.34 1.00 -11.42
CA ALA A 53 -6.17 1.53 -10.07
C ALA A 53 -5.47 0.56 -9.09
N LEU A 54 -5.25 -0.71 -9.47
CA LEU A 54 -4.71 -1.75 -8.58
C LEU A 54 -3.18 -1.77 -8.49
N PRO A 55 -2.43 -1.77 -9.63
CA PRO A 55 -0.98 -1.88 -9.60
C PRO A 55 -0.31 -0.80 -8.75
N GLU A 56 0.90 -1.07 -8.36
CA GLU A 56 1.78 -0.34 -7.48
C GLU A 56 1.26 -0.33 -6.03
N SER A 57 0.10 0.25 -5.73
CA SER A 57 -0.38 0.32 -4.34
C SER A 57 -0.64 -1.06 -3.73
N TYR A 58 -1.41 -1.93 -4.40
CA TYR A 58 -1.65 -3.28 -3.87
C TYR A 58 -0.42 -4.19 -3.95
N LEU A 59 0.48 -3.97 -4.92
CA LEU A 59 1.73 -4.72 -5.00
C LEU A 59 2.64 -4.38 -3.81
N THR A 60 2.83 -3.10 -3.53
CA THR A 60 3.62 -2.62 -2.39
C THR A 60 3.02 -3.11 -1.07
N VAL A 61 1.72 -3.00 -0.91
CA VAL A 61 1.00 -3.46 0.29
C VAL A 61 1.11 -4.98 0.47
N TRP A 62 0.96 -5.77 -0.59
CA TRP A 62 1.15 -7.21 -0.52
C TRP A 62 2.57 -7.57 -0.05
N GLY A 63 3.59 -6.97 -0.64
CA GLY A 63 4.97 -7.19 -0.24
C GLY A 63 5.20 -6.82 1.23
N ALA A 64 4.71 -5.67 1.67
CA ALA A 64 4.88 -5.19 3.03
C ALA A 64 4.07 -5.99 4.05
N LEU A 65 2.77 -6.20 3.83
CA LEU A 65 1.91 -6.87 4.81
C LEU A 65 2.10 -8.39 4.83
N THR A 66 2.23 -9.02 3.66
CA THR A 66 2.26 -10.49 3.57
C THR A 66 3.68 -11.03 3.69
N LYS A 67 4.67 -10.42 2.98
CA LYS A 67 6.04 -10.96 2.95
C LYS A 67 6.92 -10.38 4.06
N SER A 68 6.79 -9.09 4.34
CA SER A 68 7.63 -8.41 5.33
C SER A 68 7.08 -8.56 6.75
N LEU A 69 5.82 -8.21 6.99
CA LEU A 69 5.18 -8.28 8.30
C LEU A 69 4.63 -9.67 8.64
N GLY A 70 4.22 -10.44 7.63
CA GLY A 70 3.58 -11.75 7.83
C GLY A 70 2.24 -11.62 8.55
N ILE A 71 1.45 -10.58 8.23
CA ILE A 71 0.18 -10.31 8.91
C ILE A 71 -0.79 -11.48 8.73
N ALA A 72 -1.40 -11.91 9.82
CA ALA A 72 -2.33 -13.02 9.86
C ALA A 72 -3.72 -12.58 10.36
N ARG A 73 -4.73 -13.42 10.09
CA ARG A 73 -6.09 -13.23 10.58
C ARG A 73 -6.12 -13.07 12.11
N GLY A 74 -6.87 -12.09 12.59
CA GLY A 74 -7.04 -11.80 14.02
C GLY A 74 -5.94 -10.96 14.64
N GLN A 75 -4.87 -10.67 13.90
CA GLN A 75 -3.85 -9.72 14.36
C GLN A 75 -4.31 -8.27 14.20
N THR A 76 -3.73 -7.38 15.01
CA THR A 76 -3.99 -5.94 14.94
C THR A 76 -2.88 -5.25 14.15
N LEU A 77 -3.28 -4.52 13.12
CA LEU A 77 -2.44 -3.75 12.22
C LEU A 77 -2.72 -2.26 12.34
N LEU A 78 -1.72 -1.47 12.67
CA LEU A 78 -1.75 -0.02 12.52
C LEU A 78 -1.22 0.38 11.14
N VAL A 79 -2.01 1.15 10.39
CA VAL A 79 -1.58 1.79 9.14
C VAL A 79 -1.37 3.28 9.42
N ARG A 80 -0.12 3.71 9.55
CA ARG A 80 0.23 5.11 9.76
C ARG A 80 0.44 5.83 8.43
N GLY A 81 -0.29 6.94 8.20
CA GLY A 81 -0.36 7.60 6.90
C GLY A 81 -1.43 7.00 5.96
N ALA A 82 -2.53 6.53 6.54
CA ALA A 82 -3.56 5.74 5.86
C ALA A 82 -4.34 6.50 4.76
N THR A 83 -4.27 7.82 4.69
CA THR A 83 -4.98 8.63 3.67
C THR A 83 -4.26 8.70 2.31
N SER A 84 -3.02 8.22 2.21
CA SER A 84 -2.34 8.05 0.93
C SER A 84 -2.95 6.90 0.12
N SER A 85 -2.71 6.85 -1.19
CA SER A 85 -3.24 5.77 -2.03
C SER A 85 -2.75 4.38 -1.58
N VAL A 86 -1.48 4.26 -1.19
CA VAL A 86 -0.92 3.03 -0.63
C VAL A 86 -1.48 2.74 0.76
N GLY A 87 -1.76 3.79 1.56
CA GLY A 87 -2.38 3.66 2.87
C GLY A 87 -3.81 3.14 2.81
N LEU A 88 -4.64 3.68 1.90
CA LEU A 88 -5.98 3.16 1.64
C LEU A 88 -5.95 1.70 1.17
N ALA A 89 -4.99 1.34 0.30
CA ALA A 89 -4.80 -0.04 -0.13
C ALA A 89 -4.41 -0.95 1.05
N ALA A 90 -3.57 -0.47 1.97
CA ALA A 90 -3.17 -1.22 3.16
C ALA A 90 -4.34 -1.48 4.11
N VAL A 91 -5.19 -0.48 4.33
CA VAL A 91 -6.41 -0.64 5.11
C VAL A 91 -7.32 -1.69 4.49
N ALA A 92 -7.64 -1.56 3.19
CA ALA A 92 -8.53 -2.46 2.48
C ALA A 92 -7.98 -3.91 2.42
N TYR A 93 -6.70 -4.06 2.12
CA TYR A 93 -6.05 -5.36 2.01
C TYR A 93 -5.88 -6.03 3.39
N GLY A 94 -5.43 -5.29 4.40
CA GLY A 94 -5.30 -5.78 5.77
C GLY A 94 -6.65 -6.28 6.31
N LYS A 95 -7.72 -5.52 6.06
CA LYS A 95 -9.09 -5.94 6.42
C LYS A 95 -9.51 -7.21 5.68
N ALA A 96 -9.21 -7.32 4.39
CA ALA A 96 -9.52 -8.51 3.60
C ALA A 96 -8.72 -9.75 4.04
N LEU A 97 -7.53 -9.58 4.61
CA LEU A 97 -6.77 -10.66 5.27
C LEU A 97 -7.36 -11.06 6.63
N GLY A 98 -8.31 -10.29 7.16
CA GLY A 98 -8.96 -10.55 8.45
C GLY A 98 -8.23 -9.96 9.65
N ALA A 99 -7.39 -8.96 9.45
CA ALA A 99 -6.79 -8.17 10.53
C ALA A 99 -7.81 -7.20 11.13
N HIS A 100 -7.60 -6.82 12.40
CA HIS A 100 -8.18 -5.62 12.99
C HIS A 100 -7.32 -4.43 12.57
N VAL A 101 -7.89 -3.47 11.85
CA VAL A 101 -7.14 -2.39 11.22
C VAL A 101 -7.40 -1.05 11.91
N ILE A 102 -6.33 -0.48 12.45
CA ILE A 102 -6.27 0.89 12.97
C ILE A 102 -5.65 1.77 11.89
N ALA A 103 -6.34 2.83 11.48
CA ALA A 103 -5.87 3.75 10.45
C ALA A 103 -5.61 5.13 11.02
N THR A 104 -4.54 5.82 10.61
CA THR A 104 -4.29 7.19 11.04
C THR A 104 -4.57 8.23 9.96
N THR A 105 -4.94 9.42 10.40
CA THR A 105 -5.12 10.60 9.56
C THR A 105 -4.75 11.87 10.32
N ARG A 106 -4.28 12.89 9.62
CA ARG A 106 -4.04 14.23 10.21
C ARG A 106 -5.31 15.06 10.35
N SER A 107 -6.42 14.64 9.71
CA SER A 107 -7.69 15.36 9.74
C SER A 107 -8.85 14.39 10.00
N SER A 108 -9.67 14.69 11.00
CA SER A 108 -10.89 13.93 11.31
C SER A 108 -11.88 13.87 10.14
N GLN A 109 -11.83 14.81 9.22
CA GLN A 109 -12.66 14.83 8.00
C GLN A 109 -12.46 13.59 7.12
N ASN A 110 -11.29 12.95 7.17
CA ASN A 110 -10.99 11.75 6.40
C ASN A 110 -11.45 10.45 7.09
N ALA A 111 -11.93 10.52 8.32
CA ALA A 111 -12.27 9.34 9.11
C ALA A 111 -13.38 8.49 8.47
N ALA A 112 -14.38 9.12 7.86
CA ALA A 112 -15.46 8.43 7.18
C ALA A 112 -14.91 7.58 6.01
N ARG A 113 -14.01 8.15 5.20
CA ARG A 113 -13.39 7.43 4.08
C ARG A 113 -12.54 6.25 4.54
N LEU A 114 -11.77 6.41 5.60
CA LEU A 114 -10.97 5.32 6.16
C LEU A 114 -11.83 4.16 6.67
N ARG A 115 -12.95 4.45 7.34
CA ARG A 115 -13.91 3.42 7.75
C ARG A 115 -14.59 2.75 6.56
N GLU A 116 -14.96 3.51 5.53
CA GLU A 116 -15.55 2.98 4.30
C GLU A 116 -14.64 1.94 3.62
N VAL A 117 -13.33 2.17 3.60
CA VAL A 117 -12.37 1.23 3.00
C VAL A 117 -11.99 0.08 3.93
N GLY A 118 -12.45 0.06 5.18
CA GLY A 118 -12.33 -1.10 6.07
C GLY A 118 -11.55 -0.87 7.37
N ALA A 119 -11.23 0.36 7.75
CA ALA A 119 -10.64 0.63 9.06
C ALA A 119 -11.66 0.33 10.19
N ASP A 120 -11.26 -0.46 11.16
CA ASP A 120 -12.04 -0.72 12.37
C ASP A 120 -11.97 0.47 13.32
N GLU A 121 -10.79 1.06 13.45
CA GLU A 121 -10.54 2.25 14.24
C GLU A 121 -9.81 3.33 13.43
N VAL A 122 -10.10 4.59 13.73
CA VAL A 122 -9.41 5.73 13.12
C VAL A 122 -8.88 6.64 14.21
N VAL A 123 -7.59 6.91 14.18
CA VAL A 123 -6.86 7.79 15.10
C VAL A 123 -6.42 9.04 14.37
N VAL A 124 -6.66 10.21 14.96
CA VAL A 124 -6.07 11.46 14.48
C VAL A 124 -4.62 11.51 14.93
N ASP A 125 -3.69 11.59 13.96
CA ASP A 125 -2.26 11.61 14.21
C ASP A 125 -1.82 13.02 14.62
N ASP A 126 -1.67 13.22 15.90
CA ASP A 126 -1.15 14.42 16.58
C ASP A 126 0.34 14.28 16.98
N GLY A 127 0.98 13.18 16.56
CA GLY A 127 2.36 12.83 16.90
C GLY A 127 2.46 11.77 18.02
N GLY A 128 1.42 11.56 18.82
CA GLY A 128 1.35 10.60 19.92
C GLY A 128 0.46 9.38 19.64
N VAL A 129 0.54 8.81 18.44
CA VAL A 129 -0.33 7.68 18.00
C VAL A 129 -0.21 6.48 18.92
N SER A 130 0.99 6.18 19.43
CA SER A 130 1.21 5.05 20.34
C SER A 130 0.37 5.16 21.63
N GLU A 131 0.19 6.35 22.17
CA GLU A 131 -0.63 6.55 23.36
C GLU A 131 -2.11 6.28 23.07
N HIS A 132 -2.61 6.71 21.93
CA HIS A 132 -3.99 6.41 21.50
C HIS A 132 -4.20 4.91 21.33
N VAL A 133 -3.27 4.22 20.65
CA VAL A 133 -3.33 2.77 20.47
C VAL A 133 -3.29 2.04 21.81
N ARG A 134 -2.40 2.44 22.73
CA ARG A 134 -2.26 1.79 24.04
C ARG A 134 -3.48 1.93 24.96
N ARG A 135 -4.34 2.92 24.75
CA ARG A 135 -5.61 3.02 25.49
C ARG A 135 -6.58 1.89 25.13
N SER A 136 -6.67 1.53 23.84
CA SER A 136 -7.50 0.42 23.35
C SER A 136 -6.80 -0.94 23.48
N PHE A 137 -5.47 -0.95 23.32
CA PHE A 137 -4.61 -2.15 23.35
C PHE A 137 -3.48 -1.98 24.37
N PRO A 138 -3.73 -2.15 25.68
CA PRO A 138 -2.71 -1.93 26.73
C PRO A 138 -1.45 -2.77 26.52
N GLU A 139 -1.58 -4.00 26.05
CA GLU A 139 -0.45 -4.91 25.74
C GLU A 139 0.26 -4.58 24.44
N GLY A 140 -0.31 -3.67 23.62
CA GLY A 140 0.17 -3.29 22.30
C GLY A 140 -0.38 -4.15 21.18
N ILE A 141 0.04 -3.81 19.97
CA ILE A 141 -0.44 -4.40 18.70
C ILE A 141 0.62 -5.25 18.02
N ASP A 142 0.19 -6.05 17.03
CA ASP A 142 1.06 -7.01 16.33
C ASP A 142 1.99 -6.33 15.33
N ALA A 143 1.47 -5.38 14.56
CA ALA A 143 2.19 -4.84 13.43
C ALA A 143 1.85 -3.39 13.13
N VAL A 144 2.82 -2.68 12.56
CA VAL A 144 2.67 -1.34 12.01
C VAL A 144 3.17 -1.32 10.57
N LEU A 145 2.36 -0.81 9.65
CA LEU A 145 2.80 -0.33 8.36
C LEU A 145 3.05 1.17 8.45
N GLU A 146 4.32 1.57 8.36
CA GLU A 146 4.75 2.95 8.51
C GLU A 146 4.98 3.60 7.15
N ILE A 147 4.12 4.56 6.79
CA ILE A 147 4.15 5.24 5.49
C ILE A 147 4.71 6.67 5.63
N VAL A 148 4.63 7.25 6.81
CA VAL A 148 5.15 8.61 7.05
C VAL A 148 6.67 8.60 7.07
N GLY A 149 7.28 7.69 7.84
CA GLY A 149 8.73 7.48 7.78
C GLY A 149 9.48 7.71 9.09
N ALA A 150 10.77 7.99 8.97
CA ALA A 150 11.72 8.01 10.09
C ALA A 150 11.35 9.00 11.21
N SER A 151 10.73 10.12 10.86
CA SER A 151 10.34 11.16 11.84
C SER A 151 9.35 10.69 12.90
N VAL A 152 8.55 9.65 12.62
CA VAL A 152 7.50 9.16 13.53
C VAL A 152 7.67 7.69 13.92
N VAL A 153 8.63 6.96 13.34
CA VAL A 153 8.76 5.50 13.52
C VAL A 153 9.02 5.10 14.97
N ARG A 154 9.72 5.92 15.77
CA ARG A 154 9.93 5.65 17.20
C ARG A 154 8.60 5.61 17.97
N ASP A 155 7.68 6.50 17.65
CA ASP A 155 6.35 6.47 18.23
C ASP A 155 5.57 5.24 17.76
N SER A 156 5.66 4.90 16.48
CA SER A 156 5.05 3.69 15.91
C SER A 156 5.55 2.41 16.59
N ILE A 157 6.84 2.31 16.91
CA ILE A 157 7.43 1.17 17.64
C ILE A 157 6.86 1.04 19.05
N LYS A 158 6.59 2.14 19.76
CA LYS A 158 6.01 2.13 21.10
C LYS A 158 4.59 1.55 21.16
N ALA A 159 3.88 1.51 20.03
CA ALA A 159 2.57 0.87 19.93
C ALA A 159 2.65 -0.67 19.93
N LEU A 160 3.81 -1.27 19.61
CA LEU A 160 3.96 -2.71 19.46
C LEU A 160 3.90 -3.46 20.80
N LYS A 161 3.33 -4.66 20.76
CA LYS A 161 3.51 -5.68 21.80
C LYS A 161 4.89 -6.35 21.63
N PRO A 162 5.36 -7.14 22.63
CA PRO A 162 6.58 -7.94 22.46
C PRO A 162 6.53 -8.80 21.19
N PHE A 163 7.65 -8.86 20.46
CA PHE A 163 7.81 -9.53 19.16
C PHE A 163 7.00 -8.91 18.00
N GLY A 164 6.35 -7.77 18.20
CA GLY A 164 5.68 -7.03 17.14
C GLY A 164 6.66 -6.51 16.09
N ALA A 165 6.14 -6.04 14.95
CA ALA A 165 6.96 -5.58 13.85
C ALA A 165 6.48 -4.26 13.22
N VAL A 166 7.43 -3.43 12.81
CA VAL A 166 7.20 -2.28 11.92
C VAL A 166 7.82 -2.57 10.57
N SER A 167 7.05 -2.43 9.51
CA SER A 167 7.58 -2.32 8.14
C SER A 167 7.42 -0.88 7.66
N MET A 168 8.52 -0.21 7.44
CA MET A 168 8.55 1.14 6.90
C MET A 168 8.62 1.07 5.37
N ILE A 169 7.68 1.74 4.69
CA ILE A 169 7.60 1.76 3.23
C ILE A 169 7.60 3.17 2.66
N GLY A 170 7.38 4.19 3.49
CA GLY A 170 7.25 5.58 3.08
C GLY A 170 8.31 6.49 3.67
N LEU A 171 8.54 7.61 2.98
CA LEU A 171 9.53 8.62 3.33
C LEU A 171 8.92 10.03 3.27
N LEU A 172 7.62 10.14 3.54
CA LEU A 172 6.87 11.40 3.39
C LEU A 172 7.23 12.43 4.47
N GLY A 173 7.71 11.96 5.63
CA GLY A 173 7.98 12.81 6.79
C GLY A 173 9.43 13.30 6.90
N GLY A 174 10.24 13.16 5.84
CA GLY A 174 11.62 13.67 5.82
C GLY A 174 12.66 12.59 5.45
N PRO A 175 13.94 12.86 5.71
CA PRO A 175 15.04 11.96 5.36
C PRO A 175 14.89 10.57 6.01
N PRO A 176 15.30 9.49 5.32
CA PRO A 176 15.22 8.12 5.85
C PRO A 176 16.34 7.80 6.85
N VAL A 177 16.54 8.69 7.81
CA VAL A 177 17.65 8.60 8.78
C VAL A 177 17.07 8.57 10.20
N LEU A 178 17.50 7.60 10.98
CA LEU A 178 17.23 7.51 12.42
C LEU A 178 18.50 7.90 13.18
N GLU A 179 18.62 9.19 13.48
CA GLU A 179 19.73 9.68 14.27
C GLU A 179 19.66 9.16 15.70
N GLN A 180 20.82 8.84 16.29
CA GLN A 180 20.96 8.40 17.70
C GLN A 180 19.99 7.27 18.07
N PHE A 181 19.79 6.29 17.17
CA PHE A 181 18.93 5.14 17.42
C PHE A 181 19.60 4.17 18.41
N ASN A 182 18.97 4.00 19.58
CA ASN A 182 19.45 3.10 20.63
C ASN A 182 18.66 1.78 20.59
N LEU A 183 19.32 0.68 20.20
CA LEU A 183 18.66 -0.61 20.04
C LEU A 183 17.93 -1.10 21.31
N ALA A 184 18.49 -0.85 22.50
CA ALA A 184 17.90 -1.30 23.74
C ALA A 184 16.69 -0.46 24.18
N GLN A 185 16.67 0.82 23.80
CA GLN A 185 15.60 1.75 24.18
C GLN A 185 14.53 1.88 23.10
N ASP A 186 14.95 1.93 21.82
CA ASP A 186 14.06 2.20 20.68
C ASP A 186 13.41 0.93 20.11
N LEU A 187 13.95 -0.29 20.44
CA LEU A 187 13.36 -1.59 20.05
C LEU A 187 13.04 -2.45 21.28
N PRO A 188 12.13 -2.02 22.15
CA PRO A 188 11.76 -2.80 23.34
C PRO A 188 11.03 -4.10 22.96
N GLY A 189 11.11 -5.11 23.85
CA GLY A 189 10.33 -6.33 23.71
C GLY A 189 10.67 -7.18 22.47
N ALA A 190 11.91 -7.13 22.00
CA ALA A 190 12.34 -7.80 20.77
C ALA A 190 11.53 -7.38 19.52
N ALA A 191 11.10 -6.12 19.47
CA ALA A 191 10.43 -5.54 18.32
C ALA A 191 11.32 -5.63 17.06
N ARG A 192 10.70 -5.80 15.91
CA ARG A 192 11.39 -5.84 14.62
C ARG A 192 11.11 -4.58 13.83
N LEU A 193 12.14 -4.00 13.24
CA LEU A 193 12.03 -2.87 12.33
C LEU A 193 12.70 -3.24 11.00
N ASN A 194 12.00 -3.05 9.91
CA ASN A 194 12.59 -3.15 8.57
C ASN A 194 12.12 -2.02 7.67
N PHE A 195 12.85 -1.81 6.58
CA PHE A 195 12.44 -0.98 5.46
C PHE A 195 12.14 -1.90 4.26
N PHE A 196 10.93 -1.79 3.71
CA PHE A 196 10.53 -2.54 2.52
C PHE A 196 10.60 -1.63 1.30
N PRO A 197 11.63 -1.77 0.45
CA PRO A 197 11.75 -0.98 -0.77
C PRO A 197 10.89 -1.57 -1.88
N SER A 198 10.08 -0.73 -2.53
CA SER A 198 9.23 -1.17 -3.64
C SER A 198 9.99 -1.76 -4.84
N GLN A 199 11.29 -1.45 -4.97
CA GLN A 199 12.18 -2.03 -6.00
C GLN A 199 12.35 -3.54 -5.88
N LEU A 200 12.02 -4.16 -4.75
CA LEU A 200 11.97 -5.63 -4.63
C LEU A 200 10.88 -6.26 -5.50
N LEU A 201 9.80 -5.53 -5.76
CA LEU A 201 8.70 -6.02 -6.60
C LEU A 201 9.19 -6.24 -8.04
N GLY A 202 8.94 -7.43 -8.56
CA GLY A 202 9.41 -7.84 -9.89
C GLY A 202 10.85 -8.35 -9.93
N SER A 203 11.55 -8.38 -8.77
CA SER A 203 12.84 -9.06 -8.65
C SER A 203 12.68 -10.58 -8.53
N PRO A 204 13.75 -11.37 -8.69
CA PRO A 204 13.71 -12.82 -8.42
C PRO A 204 13.28 -13.17 -6.99
N ALA A 205 13.53 -12.30 -6.02
CA ALA A 205 13.13 -12.50 -4.62
C ALA A 205 11.62 -12.24 -4.39
N LEU A 206 10.99 -11.44 -5.26
CA LEU A 206 9.58 -11.07 -5.16
C LEU A 206 8.94 -10.93 -6.55
N PRO A 207 8.74 -12.04 -7.28
CA PRO A 207 8.18 -12.04 -8.63
C PRO A 207 6.76 -11.48 -8.67
N LEU A 208 6.42 -10.71 -9.69
CA LEU A 208 5.05 -10.20 -9.86
C LEU A 208 4.02 -11.31 -10.13
N ALA A 209 4.43 -12.45 -10.63
CA ALA A 209 3.56 -13.61 -10.82
C ALA A 209 2.96 -14.13 -9.50
N ASP A 210 3.63 -13.89 -8.36
CA ASP A 210 3.18 -14.33 -7.04
C ASP A 210 2.18 -13.36 -6.40
N THR A 211 1.89 -12.23 -7.06
CA THR A 211 1.04 -11.19 -6.48
C THR A 211 -0.42 -11.62 -6.45
N PRO A 212 -1.19 -11.23 -5.43
CA PRO A 212 -2.61 -11.55 -5.35
C PRO A 212 -3.47 -10.54 -6.12
N LEU A 213 -2.95 -9.91 -7.18
CA LEU A 213 -3.66 -8.81 -7.83
C LEU A 213 -4.99 -9.26 -8.44
N LYS A 214 -5.02 -10.46 -9.05
CA LYS A 214 -6.26 -11.08 -9.55
C LYS A 214 -7.26 -11.35 -8.41
N TRP A 215 -6.80 -11.88 -7.28
CA TRP A 215 -7.62 -12.09 -6.10
C TRP A 215 -8.20 -10.77 -5.53
N VAL A 216 -7.41 -9.67 -5.57
CA VAL A 216 -7.91 -8.33 -5.19
C VAL A 216 -8.98 -7.87 -6.17
N ALA A 217 -8.74 -8.01 -7.48
CA ALA A 217 -9.69 -7.63 -8.53
C ALA A 217 -11.05 -8.35 -8.36
N GLU A 218 -11.02 -9.65 -8.11
CA GLU A 218 -12.23 -10.45 -7.86
C GLU A 218 -13.00 -9.95 -6.63
N ARG A 219 -12.30 -9.55 -5.56
CA ARG A 219 -12.92 -9.03 -4.33
C ARG A 219 -13.45 -7.61 -4.46
N ILE A 220 -12.91 -6.84 -5.37
CA ILE A 220 -13.52 -5.55 -5.72
C ILE A 220 -14.78 -5.79 -6.55
N ALA A 221 -14.74 -6.73 -7.49
CA ALA A 221 -15.88 -7.05 -8.34
C ALA A 221 -17.10 -7.56 -7.52
N ASP A 222 -16.84 -8.32 -6.46
CA ASP A 222 -17.90 -8.85 -5.58
C ASP A 222 -18.21 -7.96 -4.35
N GLY A 223 -17.58 -6.77 -4.27
CA GLY A 223 -17.84 -5.76 -3.23
C GLY A 223 -17.20 -6.03 -1.87
N ARG A 224 -16.38 -7.08 -1.72
CA ARG A 224 -15.66 -7.39 -0.47
C ARG A 224 -14.47 -6.48 -0.20
N ILE A 225 -13.92 -5.86 -1.23
CA ILE A 225 -12.92 -4.78 -1.13
C ILE A 225 -13.51 -3.56 -1.84
N LYS A 226 -13.41 -2.40 -1.22
CA LYS A 226 -13.84 -1.14 -1.84
C LYS A 226 -12.84 -0.70 -2.90
N SER A 227 -13.34 -0.21 -4.04
CA SER A 227 -12.51 0.41 -5.06
C SER A 227 -11.77 1.62 -4.49
N LEU A 228 -10.51 1.75 -4.87
CA LEU A 228 -9.68 2.89 -4.53
C LEU A 228 -9.57 3.91 -5.67
N ARG A 229 -10.22 3.66 -6.81
CA ARG A 229 -10.27 4.62 -7.90
C ARG A 229 -11.04 5.87 -7.46
N ALA A 230 -10.36 7.02 -7.44
CA ALA A 230 -10.96 8.30 -7.09
C ALA A 230 -11.51 8.99 -8.32
N GLN A 231 -10.71 9.08 -9.39
CA GLN A 231 -11.09 9.77 -10.62
C GLN A 231 -10.35 9.18 -11.83
N THR A 232 -11.00 9.22 -13.01
CA THR A 232 -10.40 8.91 -14.30
C THR A 232 -10.22 10.20 -15.09
N PHE A 233 -9.08 10.31 -15.77
CA PHE A 233 -8.71 11.42 -16.67
C PHE A 233 -8.43 10.87 -18.06
N ASP A 234 -8.75 11.65 -19.09
CA ASP A 234 -8.24 11.40 -20.42
C ASP A 234 -6.76 11.81 -20.51
N PHE A 235 -5.98 11.20 -21.40
CA PHE A 235 -4.54 11.41 -21.48
C PHE A 235 -4.14 12.90 -21.63
N GLY A 236 -4.94 13.69 -22.38
CA GLY A 236 -4.71 15.13 -22.50
C GLY A 236 -4.81 15.90 -21.18
N ASP A 237 -5.46 15.34 -20.16
CA ASP A 237 -5.66 15.95 -18.83
C ASP A 237 -4.63 15.50 -17.77
N VAL A 238 -3.56 14.80 -18.13
CA VAL A 238 -2.49 14.38 -17.23
C VAL A 238 -2.00 15.51 -16.32
N PRO A 239 -1.77 16.75 -16.80
CA PRO A 239 -1.35 17.86 -15.92
C PRO A 239 -2.37 18.17 -14.80
N ARG A 240 -3.67 18.01 -15.06
CA ARG A 240 -4.72 18.19 -14.05
C ARG A 240 -4.70 17.06 -13.01
N ALA A 241 -4.43 15.83 -13.44
CA ALA A 241 -4.28 14.70 -12.54
C ALA A 241 -3.09 14.91 -11.59
N HIS A 242 -1.94 15.38 -12.10
CA HIS A 242 -0.79 15.75 -11.28
C HIS A 242 -1.11 16.84 -10.26
N ALA A 243 -1.73 17.94 -10.70
CA ALA A 243 -2.13 19.03 -9.80
C ALA A 243 -3.07 18.55 -8.67
N LEU A 244 -3.97 17.60 -8.96
CA LEU A 244 -4.84 17.01 -7.94
C LEU A 244 -4.06 16.18 -6.93
N ILE A 245 -3.10 15.35 -7.37
CA ILE A 245 -2.23 14.58 -6.47
C ILE A 245 -1.41 15.51 -5.58
N GLU A 246 -0.76 16.52 -6.15
CA GLU A 246 0.08 17.49 -5.44
C GLU A 246 -0.71 18.29 -4.39
N SER A 247 -2.00 18.51 -4.63
CA SER A 247 -2.89 19.15 -3.65
C SER A 247 -3.26 18.27 -2.44
N ASN A 248 -2.88 16.99 -2.42
CA ASN A 248 -3.24 15.98 -1.42
C ASN A 248 -4.76 15.77 -1.22
N ARG A 249 -5.59 16.10 -2.23
CA ARG A 249 -7.05 15.98 -2.17
C ARG A 249 -7.62 14.77 -2.91
N ALA A 250 -6.78 13.96 -3.54
CA ALA A 250 -7.25 12.85 -4.37
C ALA A 250 -7.98 11.76 -3.58
N LEU A 251 -7.57 11.45 -2.34
CA LEU A 251 -8.12 10.40 -1.46
C LEU A 251 -8.41 9.07 -2.19
N GLY A 252 -7.49 8.66 -3.05
CA GLY A 252 -7.58 7.44 -3.85
C GLY A 252 -6.63 7.45 -5.05
N LYS A 253 -6.82 6.50 -5.95
CA LYS A 253 -6.02 6.38 -7.18
C LYS A 253 -6.61 7.23 -8.30
N LEU A 254 -5.76 7.96 -9.00
CA LEU A 254 -6.11 8.62 -10.25
C LEU A 254 -5.68 7.73 -11.41
N VAL A 255 -6.57 7.57 -12.36
CA VAL A 255 -6.36 6.72 -13.55
C VAL A 255 -6.38 7.59 -14.79
N VAL A 256 -5.47 7.33 -15.70
CA VAL A 256 -5.43 7.97 -17.02
C VAL A 256 -5.80 6.91 -18.06
N ARG A 257 -6.64 7.28 -19.02
CA ARG A 257 -7.00 6.44 -20.17
C ARG A 257 -6.64 7.13 -21.48
N PHE A 258 -6.38 6.33 -22.48
CA PHE A 258 -6.08 6.72 -23.86
C PHE A 258 -7.33 6.61 -24.72
#